data_095004eae23ec444b9d034c7187dcebb
#
_entry.id   095004eae23ec444b9d034c7187dcebb
#
_cell.length_a   1.000
_cell.length_b   1.000
_cell.length_c   1.000
_cell.angle_alpha   90.00
_cell.angle_beta   90.00
_cell.angle_gamma   90.00
#
_symmetry.space_group_name_H-M   'P 1'
#
loop_
_entity.id
_entity.type
_entity.pdbx_description
1 polymer ?
#
loop_
_entity_poly.entity_id
_entity_poly.type
_entity_poly.pdbx_seq_one_letter_code
_entity_poly.pdbx_strand_id
1 'polypeptide(L)'
;LHVRSRRQRQMCIRDSMSTSIFKKGFACTGLLLALASCQNNPQAKITVVEQNDTLTVLEIANPTPYILLPIEESAPEAKVCLSTGDPGDTEMDIRLAQDQVDYLIPFALPTDDDKATLRIRMAPKDNICWQKMELTHTVDSTNVDPFRPVYHHTPLYGWMNDANGLVYKDGEYHLFYQYNPYGSMWGNMHWGHSVSQDLIHWEPFPIALERDTLGQIFSGSSVVDKDNTAGFGPGAIIAFYTSASDNNGQIQCMAYSTDNARTFTKYEKNPILTPFDGLRDFRDPKVFWYEPQKKWVMIVSADKEMRFYSSTNLKDWTYMSAFGAGYGAQPNQFECPDMVELPVDGDENNKKWALLVNINPGCLFGGSATEYFIGDFDGNKFTCDTKPEVAKWLDWGKDHYATVCFSNTGDRVIAVPWMSNWQYANIVPTSQFRSANALPRELSLFTEGNDIYVACLLYTSDAADDSLRVD
;
A
#
# COMPACT_ATOMS: atom_id res chain seq x y z
N LEU A 1 -34.55 -17.22 39.01
CA LEU A 1 -34.58 -18.70 39.09
C LEU A 1 -34.69 -19.33 37.71
N HIS A 2 -33.59 -19.62 37.08
CA HIS A 2 -33.26 -20.86 36.36
C HIS A 2 -31.91 -20.69 35.64
N VAL A 3 -30.90 -21.30 36.23
CA VAL A 3 -29.59 -21.55 35.67
C VAL A 3 -29.75 -22.54 34.49
N ARG A 4 -29.25 -22.20 33.32
CA ARG A 4 -28.95 -23.15 32.25
C ARG A 4 -27.50 -22.99 31.82
N SER A 5 -26.70 -23.98 32.22
CA SER A 5 -25.33 -24.18 31.77
C SER A 5 -25.26 -24.39 30.26
N ARG A 6 -24.41 -23.67 29.57
CA ARG A 6 -24.00 -23.95 28.20
C ARG A 6 -22.69 -24.71 28.21
N ARG A 7 -22.73 -25.90 27.60
CA ARG A 7 -21.60 -26.81 27.38
C ARG A 7 -20.58 -26.20 26.45
N GLN A 8 -19.34 -26.13 26.93
CA GLN A 8 -18.15 -25.98 26.08
C GLN A 8 -18.08 -27.14 25.08
N ARG A 9 -17.97 -26.80 23.79
CA ARG A 9 -17.52 -27.75 22.76
C ARG A 9 -16.04 -27.53 22.54
N GLN A 10 -15.22 -28.39 23.10
CA GLN A 10 -13.85 -28.59 22.68
C GLN A 10 -13.85 -29.29 21.32
N MET A 11 -13.24 -28.67 20.32
CA MET A 11 -12.91 -29.35 19.08
C MET A 11 -11.55 -30.03 19.25
N CYS A 12 -11.55 -31.33 19.38
CA CYS A 12 -10.37 -32.19 19.36
C CYS A 12 -9.90 -32.36 17.91
N ILE A 13 -8.67 -31.92 17.61
CA ILE A 13 -7.95 -32.35 16.41
C ILE A 13 -7.51 -33.79 16.64
N ARG A 14 -7.97 -34.72 15.81
CA ARG A 14 -7.56 -36.11 15.80
C ARG A 14 -6.41 -36.33 14.85
N ASP A 15 -5.25 -36.57 15.38
CA ASP A 15 -4.17 -37.22 14.66
C ASP A 15 -4.54 -38.70 14.44
N SER A 16 -4.59 -39.12 13.19
CA SER A 16 -4.76 -40.55 12.85
C SER A 16 -3.41 -41.13 12.42
N MET A 17 -2.69 -41.71 13.39
CA MET A 17 -1.69 -42.74 13.09
C MET A 17 -2.37 -44.11 13.15
N SER A 18 -2.42 -44.77 12.03
CA SER A 18 -2.83 -46.19 11.95
C SER A 18 -1.58 -47.04 11.82
N THR A 19 -1.26 -47.75 12.89
CA THR A 19 -0.34 -48.90 12.87
C THR A 19 -1.14 -50.18 12.75
N SER A 20 -0.92 -50.96 11.69
CA SER A 20 -1.28 -52.38 11.67
C SER A 20 -0.07 -53.25 11.38
N ILE A 21 0.25 -54.07 12.38
CA ILE A 21 1.26 -55.13 12.34
C ILE A 21 0.67 -56.34 11.63
N PHE A 22 1.32 -56.89 10.62
CA PHE A 22 1.25 -58.29 10.26
C PHE A 22 2.63 -58.82 9.89
N LYS A 23 3.09 -59.77 10.72
CA LYS A 23 4.25 -60.64 10.48
C LYS A 23 3.89 -61.71 9.44
N LYS A 24 4.77 -61.91 8.44
CA LYS A 24 5.25 -63.23 8.02
C LYS A 24 6.40 -63.05 7.04
N GLY A 25 7.52 -63.73 7.34
CA GLY A 25 8.75 -63.63 6.61
C GLY A 25 8.79 -64.42 5.31
N PHE A 26 9.65 -63.97 4.43
CA PHE A 26 10.39 -64.81 3.49
C PHE A 26 11.69 -64.10 3.15
N ALA A 27 12.79 -64.85 3.36
CA ALA A 27 14.12 -64.36 3.02
C ALA A 27 14.31 -64.41 1.51
N CYS A 28 14.69 -63.27 0.93
CA CYS A 28 15.35 -63.22 -0.37
C CYS A 28 16.46 -62.18 -0.32
N THR A 29 17.69 -62.68 -0.36
CA THR A 29 18.90 -61.91 -0.52
C THR A 29 18.89 -61.22 -1.88
N GLY A 30 18.50 -59.94 -1.90
CA GLY A 30 18.62 -59.08 -3.05
C GLY A 30 19.59 -57.92 -2.70
N LEU A 31 20.70 -57.89 -3.36
CA LEU A 31 21.72 -56.85 -3.29
C LEU A 31 21.09 -55.53 -3.78
N LEU A 32 20.58 -54.70 -2.88
CA LEU A 32 20.17 -53.33 -3.15
C LEU A 32 21.45 -52.47 -3.28
N LEU A 33 21.87 -52.26 -4.53
CA LEU A 33 22.67 -51.14 -4.89
C LEU A 33 21.85 -49.88 -4.63
N ALA A 34 22.06 -49.24 -3.48
CA ALA A 34 21.63 -47.88 -3.23
C ALA A 34 22.43 -46.98 -4.18
N LEU A 35 21.86 -46.67 -5.33
CA LEU A 35 22.25 -45.50 -6.10
C LEU A 35 21.86 -44.29 -5.26
N ALA A 36 22.76 -43.86 -4.37
CA ALA A 36 22.74 -42.51 -3.85
C ALA A 36 23.03 -41.61 -5.07
N SER A 37 21.98 -41.17 -5.75
CA SER A 37 22.07 -40.01 -6.60
C SER A 37 22.33 -38.83 -5.65
N CYS A 38 23.59 -38.50 -5.44
CA CYS A 38 23.94 -37.15 -5.05
C CYS A 38 23.47 -36.26 -6.19
N GLN A 39 22.25 -35.75 -6.08
CA GLN A 39 21.88 -34.54 -6.80
C GLN A 39 22.76 -33.46 -6.17
N ASN A 40 23.90 -33.19 -6.83
CA ASN A 40 24.62 -31.95 -6.63
C ASN A 40 23.68 -30.84 -7.13
N ASN A 41 22.78 -30.36 -6.25
CA ASN A 41 22.18 -29.05 -6.50
C ASN A 41 23.32 -28.05 -6.52
N PRO A 42 23.54 -27.37 -7.64
CA PRO A 42 24.60 -26.40 -7.72
C PRO A 42 24.34 -25.31 -6.67
N GLN A 43 25.34 -25.08 -5.83
CA GLN A 43 25.25 -24.14 -4.71
C GLN A 43 25.12 -22.72 -5.25
N ALA A 44 24.17 -21.95 -4.71
CA ALA A 44 24.02 -20.53 -5.02
C ALA A 44 25.31 -19.76 -4.67
N LYS A 45 25.76 -18.89 -5.59
CA LYS A 45 27.04 -18.19 -5.42
C LYS A 45 27.02 -16.80 -6.01
N ILE A 46 27.50 -15.82 -5.24
CA ILE A 46 27.77 -14.46 -5.70
C ILE A 46 29.21 -14.40 -6.23
N THR A 47 29.39 -13.81 -7.40
CA THR A 47 30.72 -13.55 -8.01
C THR A 47 30.78 -12.10 -8.47
N VAL A 48 31.79 -11.37 -8.06
CA VAL A 48 32.08 -10.03 -8.58
C VAL A 48 32.77 -10.20 -9.92
N VAL A 49 32.11 -9.82 -11.02
CA VAL A 49 32.65 -9.93 -12.39
C VAL A 49 33.27 -8.64 -12.89
N GLU A 50 32.84 -7.50 -12.34
CA GLU A 50 33.43 -6.19 -12.57
C GLU A 50 33.33 -5.37 -11.28
N GLN A 51 34.38 -4.64 -10.93
CA GLN A 51 34.36 -3.70 -9.82
C GLN A 51 35.34 -2.57 -10.06
N ASN A 52 34.82 -1.35 -10.07
CA ASN A 52 35.59 -0.11 -10.12
C ASN A 52 34.94 0.96 -9.25
N ASP A 53 35.41 2.19 -9.25
CA ASP A 53 34.90 3.24 -8.35
C ASP A 53 33.49 3.72 -8.71
N THR A 54 32.94 3.35 -9.86
CA THR A 54 31.62 3.81 -10.34
C THR A 54 30.60 2.69 -10.57
N LEU A 55 31.08 1.46 -10.79
CA LEU A 55 30.23 0.32 -11.13
C LEU A 55 30.79 -0.96 -10.49
N THR A 56 29.90 -1.72 -9.88
CA THR A 56 30.11 -3.13 -9.51
C THR A 56 29.05 -3.97 -10.20
N VAL A 57 29.48 -5.08 -10.82
CA VAL A 57 28.59 -6.07 -11.42
C VAL A 57 28.75 -7.38 -10.66
N LEU A 58 27.66 -7.85 -10.11
CA LEU A 58 27.57 -9.14 -9.43
C LEU A 58 26.83 -10.14 -10.34
N GLU A 59 27.47 -11.27 -10.60
CA GLU A 59 26.81 -12.44 -11.16
C GLU A 59 26.45 -13.41 -10.04
N ILE A 60 25.18 -13.80 -9.98
CA ILE A 60 24.63 -14.73 -8.98
C ILE A 60 24.24 -16.00 -9.72
N ALA A 61 25.03 -17.06 -9.55
CA ALA A 61 24.73 -18.36 -10.12
C ALA A 61 23.75 -19.12 -9.23
N ASN A 62 22.76 -19.79 -9.82
CA ASN A 62 21.68 -20.52 -9.15
C ASN A 62 21.03 -19.65 -8.04
N PRO A 63 20.41 -18.52 -8.40
CA PRO A 63 19.94 -17.56 -7.42
C PRO A 63 18.89 -18.16 -6.49
N THR A 64 18.98 -17.77 -5.22
CA THR A 64 17.89 -17.93 -4.26
C THR A 64 16.84 -16.86 -4.49
N PRO A 65 15.63 -16.98 -3.93
CA PRO A 65 14.58 -15.96 -4.08
C PRO A 65 15.00 -14.54 -3.68
N TYR A 66 15.98 -14.42 -2.77
CA TYR A 66 16.41 -13.12 -2.26
C TYR A 66 17.94 -13.06 -2.09
N ILE A 67 18.48 -11.85 -2.29
CA ILE A 67 19.77 -11.42 -1.75
C ILE A 67 19.49 -10.40 -0.65
N LEU A 68 20.09 -10.59 0.52
CA LEU A 68 20.07 -9.62 1.60
C LEU A 68 21.09 -8.52 1.33
N LEU A 69 20.62 -7.29 1.23
CA LEU A 69 21.45 -6.10 1.03
C LEU A 69 21.65 -5.41 2.38
N PRO A 70 22.91 -5.18 2.80
CA PRO A 70 23.22 -4.47 4.04
C PRO A 70 23.01 -2.96 3.86
N ILE A 71 22.23 -2.37 4.75
CA ILE A 71 21.83 -0.96 4.73
C ILE A 71 22.55 -0.20 5.85
N GLU A 72 22.96 1.02 5.51
CA GLU A 72 23.36 2.06 6.46
C GLU A 72 22.55 3.31 6.12
N GLU A 73 21.65 3.75 7.01
CA GLU A 73 20.72 4.86 6.73
C GLU A 73 21.43 6.20 6.47
N SER A 74 22.61 6.39 7.02
CA SER A 74 23.43 7.59 6.80
C SER A 74 24.24 7.57 5.51
N ALA A 75 24.36 6.40 4.84
CA ALA A 75 25.12 6.29 3.60
C ALA A 75 24.42 7.03 2.43
N PRO A 76 25.20 7.51 1.46
CA PRO A 76 24.64 8.00 0.21
C PRO A 76 23.95 6.89 -0.58
N GLU A 77 22.98 7.27 -1.43
CA GLU A 77 22.25 6.34 -2.25
C GLU A 77 23.13 5.78 -3.39
N ALA A 78 23.19 4.48 -3.46
CA ALA A 78 23.68 3.74 -4.62
C ALA A 78 22.51 3.43 -5.57
N LYS A 79 22.79 3.23 -6.84
CA LYS A 79 21.83 2.79 -7.86
C LYS A 79 21.96 1.28 -8.05
N VAL A 80 20.96 0.53 -7.62
CA VAL A 80 20.92 -0.93 -7.74
C VAL A 80 19.91 -1.33 -8.79
N CYS A 81 20.31 -2.18 -9.73
CA CYS A 81 19.48 -2.64 -10.83
C CYS A 81 19.64 -4.14 -11.02
N LEU A 82 18.53 -4.87 -11.07
CA LEU A 82 18.50 -6.23 -11.59
C LEU A 82 18.54 -6.15 -13.12
N SER A 83 19.64 -6.59 -13.71
CA SER A 83 19.81 -6.49 -15.16
C SER A 83 19.18 -7.69 -15.85
N THR A 84 18.17 -7.42 -16.66
CA THR A 84 17.53 -8.38 -17.57
C THR A 84 18.18 -8.35 -18.96
N GLY A 85 19.05 -7.35 -19.19
CA GLY A 85 19.63 -7.07 -20.51
C GLY A 85 18.76 -6.13 -21.35
N ASP A 86 17.63 -5.70 -20.84
CA ASP A 86 16.73 -4.75 -21.52
C ASP A 86 17.16 -3.29 -21.27
N PRO A 87 16.99 -2.41 -22.26
CA PRO A 87 17.30 -0.98 -22.09
C PRO A 87 16.43 -0.28 -21.02
N GLY A 88 15.37 -0.94 -20.55
CA GLY A 88 14.39 -0.45 -19.60
C GLY A 88 14.56 -0.94 -18.16
N ASP A 89 15.70 -1.56 -17.82
CA ASP A 89 15.96 -1.99 -16.44
C ASP A 89 15.82 -0.83 -15.46
N THR A 90 15.00 -1.01 -14.41
CA THR A 90 14.71 0.04 -13.44
C THR A 90 15.75 0.06 -12.34
N GLU A 91 16.33 1.23 -12.07
CA GLU A 91 17.28 1.43 -10.96
C GLU A 91 16.54 1.79 -9.67
N MET A 92 16.98 1.19 -8.56
CA MET A 92 16.52 1.49 -7.21
C MET A 92 17.57 2.28 -6.45
N ASP A 93 17.14 3.28 -5.70
CA ASP A 93 17.98 4.08 -4.82
C ASP A 93 18.12 3.38 -3.47
N ILE A 94 19.31 2.82 -3.18
CA ILE A 94 19.54 1.99 -1.98
C ILE A 94 20.77 2.49 -1.24
N ARG A 95 20.63 2.73 0.07
CA ARG A 95 21.72 3.18 0.96
C ARG A 95 22.55 2.00 1.43
N LEU A 96 23.39 1.48 0.53
CA LEU A 96 24.27 0.34 0.84
C LEU A 96 25.33 0.72 1.88
N ALA A 97 25.51 -0.16 2.85
CA ALA A 97 26.41 0.06 3.99
C ALA A 97 27.84 0.35 3.55
N GLN A 98 28.38 1.49 4.02
CA GLN A 98 29.77 1.92 3.83
C GLN A 98 30.67 1.47 4.98
N ASP A 99 30.32 1.90 6.20
CA ASP A 99 31.13 1.73 7.39
C ASP A 99 30.50 0.79 8.42
N GLN A 100 29.16 0.75 8.48
CA GLN A 100 28.39 -0.08 9.42
C GLN A 100 27.15 -0.66 8.75
N VAL A 101 26.57 -1.69 9.36
CA VAL A 101 25.29 -2.26 8.92
C VAL A 101 24.26 -1.97 9.99
N ASP A 102 23.25 -1.16 9.64
CA ASP A 102 22.14 -0.87 10.53
C ASP A 102 21.12 -2.02 10.50
N TYR A 103 20.82 -2.54 9.32
CA TYR A 103 19.96 -3.71 9.11
C TYR A 103 20.16 -4.31 7.70
N LEU A 104 19.52 -5.47 7.47
CA LEU A 104 19.50 -6.15 6.17
C LEU A 104 18.11 -6.02 5.54
N ILE A 105 18.04 -5.82 4.23
CA ILE A 105 16.80 -5.87 3.45
C ILE A 105 16.84 -6.98 2.41
N PRO A 106 15.72 -7.67 2.13
CA PRO A 106 15.62 -8.61 1.03
C PRO A 106 15.43 -7.87 -0.30
N PHE A 107 16.26 -8.22 -1.28
CA PHE A 107 16.09 -7.82 -2.66
C PHE A 107 15.73 -9.06 -3.47
N ALA A 108 14.57 -9.05 -4.15
CA ALA A 108 14.10 -10.22 -4.90
C ALA A 108 14.98 -10.52 -6.11
N LEU A 109 15.22 -11.80 -6.35
CA LEU A 109 15.97 -12.30 -7.49
C LEU A 109 15.08 -13.24 -8.33
N PRO A 110 15.23 -13.29 -9.65
CA PRO A 110 14.58 -14.29 -10.49
C PRO A 110 15.13 -15.67 -10.15
N THR A 111 14.25 -16.64 -10.01
CA THR A 111 14.61 -18.04 -9.73
C THR A 111 14.36 -18.99 -10.91
N ASP A 112 13.81 -18.45 -11.99
CA ASP A 112 13.50 -19.22 -13.20
C ASP A 112 14.72 -19.39 -14.11
N ASP A 113 15.76 -18.58 -13.87
CA ASP A 113 17.03 -18.60 -14.59
C ASP A 113 18.19 -19.12 -13.71
N ASP A 114 19.15 -19.79 -14.34
CA ASP A 114 20.37 -20.26 -13.66
C ASP A 114 21.29 -19.13 -13.19
N LYS A 115 20.99 -17.88 -13.59
CA LYS A 115 21.79 -16.70 -13.31
C LYS A 115 20.93 -15.45 -13.11
N ALA A 116 21.35 -14.60 -12.14
CA ALA A 116 20.89 -13.22 -12.02
C ALA A 116 22.09 -12.28 -12.07
N THR A 117 21.90 -11.08 -12.60
CA THR A 117 22.95 -10.06 -12.66
C THR A 117 22.47 -8.78 -11.96
N LEU A 118 23.19 -8.38 -10.92
CA LEU A 118 22.98 -7.08 -10.26
C LEU A 118 24.04 -6.08 -10.72
N ARG A 119 23.60 -4.92 -11.19
CA ARG A 119 24.47 -3.77 -11.48
C ARG A 119 24.29 -2.75 -10.38
N ILE A 120 25.38 -2.36 -9.74
CA ILE A 120 25.40 -1.43 -8.63
C ILE A 120 26.33 -0.28 -8.98
N ARG A 121 25.78 0.92 -9.04
CA ARG A 121 26.55 2.14 -9.32
C ARG A 121 26.62 3.03 -8.08
N MET A 122 27.61 3.91 -8.01
CA MET A 122 27.80 4.88 -6.93
C MET A 122 28.01 4.23 -5.54
N ALA A 123 28.54 3.01 -5.49
CA ALA A 123 28.95 2.35 -4.26
C ALA A 123 30.45 2.04 -4.33
N PRO A 124 31.30 2.72 -3.54
CA PRO A 124 32.74 2.51 -3.51
C PRO A 124 33.12 1.06 -3.21
N LYS A 125 34.26 0.62 -3.77
CA LYS A 125 34.73 -0.77 -3.65
C LYS A 125 35.20 -1.18 -2.25
N ASP A 126 35.46 -0.22 -1.38
CA ASP A 126 35.84 -0.40 0.01
C ASP A 126 34.69 -0.44 1.00
N ASN A 127 33.44 -0.26 0.52
CA ASN A 127 32.26 -0.39 1.36
C ASN A 127 32.15 -1.79 1.97
N ILE A 128 31.72 -1.88 3.24
CA ILE A 128 31.55 -3.16 3.93
C ILE A 128 30.40 -4.00 3.35
N CYS A 129 29.46 -3.37 2.63
CA CYS A 129 28.33 -4.07 2.04
C CYS A 129 28.74 -5.27 1.18
N TRP A 130 29.88 -5.20 0.47
CA TRP A 130 30.36 -6.28 -0.40
C TRP A 130 30.66 -7.58 0.32
N GLN A 131 31.00 -7.51 1.62
CA GLN A 131 31.32 -8.64 2.47
C GLN A 131 30.15 -9.16 3.30
N LYS A 132 29.02 -8.41 3.28
CA LYS A 132 27.86 -8.66 4.13
C LYS A 132 26.59 -9.02 3.35
N MET A 133 26.67 -9.08 2.01
CA MET A 133 25.58 -9.59 1.18
C MET A 133 25.45 -11.10 1.35
N GLU A 134 24.21 -11.58 1.50
CA GLU A 134 23.91 -12.99 1.74
C GLU A 134 22.75 -13.44 0.84
N LEU A 135 22.83 -14.67 0.31
CA LEU A 135 21.74 -15.30 -0.42
C LEU A 135 20.84 -16.06 0.55
N THR A 136 19.52 -15.89 0.43
CA THR A 136 18.56 -16.54 1.32
C THR A 136 17.30 -17.01 0.60
N HIS A 137 16.67 -18.07 1.11
CA HIS A 137 15.38 -18.57 0.65
C HIS A 137 14.20 -17.94 1.36
N THR A 138 14.41 -17.30 2.49
CA THR A 138 13.35 -16.77 3.35
C THR A 138 13.68 -15.36 3.82
N VAL A 139 12.63 -14.57 3.99
CA VAL A 139 12.70 -13.26 4.64
C VAL A 139 12.37 -13.47 6.12
N ASP A 140 13.16 -12.88 7.01
CA ASP A 140 12.83 -12.87 8.42
C ASP A 140 11.57 -12.01 8.66
N SER A 141 10.49 -12.68 9.01
CA SER A 141 9.20 -12.05 9.33
C SER A 141 9.02 -11.78 10.83
N THR A 142 9.97 -12.17 11.66
CA THR A 142 9.82 -12.10 13.12
C THR A 142 10.10 -10.72 13.68
N ASN A 143 10.58 -9.80 12.87
CA ASN A 143 11.00 -8.43 13.20
C ASN A 143 10.68 -8.01 14.66
N VAL A 144 11.69 -8.09 15.51
CA VAL A 144 11.62 -7.84 16.96
C VAL A 144 11.89 -6.40 17.36
N ASP A 145 11.75 -5.43 16.47
CA ASP A 145 11.92 -4.02 16.79
C ASP A 145 11.07 -3.64 18.01
N PRO A 146 11.66 -3.07 19.08
CA PRO A 146 10.95 -2.79 20.33
C PRO A 146 9.84 -1.74 20.19
N PHE A 147 9.85 -0.97 19.10
CA PHE A 147 8.85 0.05 18.81
C PHE A 147 7.77 -0.43 17.84
N ARG A 148 7.77 -1.71 17.45
CA ARG A 148 6.71 -2.24 16.59
C ARG A 148 5.38 -2.28 17.34
N PRO A 149 4.32 -1.62 16.81
CA PRO A 149 3.00 -1.65 17.40
C PRO A 149 2.43 -3.07 17.45
N VAL A 150 1.60 -3.36 18.48
CA VAL A 150 1.01 -4.68 18.68
C VAL A 150 -0.18 -4.93 17.74
N TYR A 151 -0.96 -3.89 17.43
CA TYR A 151 -2.23 -4.00 16.67
C TYR A 151 -2.41 -2.96 15.57
N HIS A 152 -1.45 -2.06 15.35
CA HIS A 152 -1.46 -1.19 14.18
C HIS A 152 -0.81 -1.91 13.00
N HIS A 153 -1.38 -1.73 11.81
CA HIS A 153 -0.75 -2.21 10.59
C HIS A 153 0.61 -1.53 10.37
N THR A 154 1.65 -2.32 10.09
CA THR A 154 3.00 -1.87 9.75
C THR A 154 3.55 -2.73 8.62
N PRO A 155 4.47 -2.22 7.78
CA PRO A 155 5.19 -3.08 6.85
C PRO A 155 6.10 -4.05 7.62
N LEU A 156 6.41 -5.20 7.06
CA LEU A 156 7.37 -6.14 7.67
C LEU A 156 8.75 -5.50 7.82
N TYR A 157 9.18 -4.77 6.80
CA TYR A 157 10.42 -3.99 6.73
C TYR A 157 10.20 -2.83 5.75
N GLY A 158 11.14 -1.90 5.71
CA GLY A 158 11.09 -0.77 4.80
C GLY A 158 10.22 0.39 5.29
N TRP A 159 10.01 1.35 4.43
CA TRP A 159 9.20 2.54 4.68
C TRP A 159 7.77 2.34 4.20
N MET A 160 6.80 2.85 4.95
CA MET A 160 5.44 3.08 4.43
C MET A 160 4.93 4.49 4.77
N ASN A 161 4.02 5.02 3.96
CA ASN A 161 3.23 6.20 4.25
C ASN A 161 1.75 5.99 3.86
N ASP A 162 1.21 6.74 2.93
CA ASP A 162 -0.23 6.78 2.60
C ASP A 162 -0.85 5.40 2.40
N ALA A 163 -2.03 5.20 2.98
CA ALA A 163 -2.91 4.11 2.56
C ALA A 163 -3.41 4.36 1.13
N ASN A 164 -3.43 3.33 0.31
CA ASN A 164 -3.79 3.40 -1.10
C ASN A 164 -4.78 2.32 -1.46
N GLY A 165 -5.55 2.54 -2.51
CA GLY A 165 -6.31 1.50 -3.19
C GLY A 165 -7.24 0.69 -2.29
N LEU A 166 -7.69 1.23 -1.17
CA LEU A 166 -8.49 0.52 -0.18
C LEU A 166 -9.77 -0.04 -0.81
N VAL A 167 -9.94 -1.36 -0.79
CA VAL A 167 -11.10 -2.03 -1.38
C VAL A 167 -11.50 -3.27 -0.59
N TYR A 168 -12.81 -3.43 -0.39
CA TYR A 168 -13.39 -4.65 0.17
C TYR A 168 -13.94 -5.52 -0.93
N LYS A 169 -13.57 -6.80 -0.96
CA LYS A 169 -14.11 -7.75 -1.92
C LYS A 169 -14.04 -9.19 -1.38
N ASP A 170 -15.10 -9.95 -1.60
CA ASP A 170 -15.18 -11.39 -1.28
C ASP A 170 -14.77 -11.75 0.17
N GLY A 171 -15.12 -10.88 1.14
CA GLY A 171 -14.81 -11.10 2.57
C GLY A 171 -13.43 -10.60 2.99
N GLU A 172 -12.68 -9.98 2.11
CA GLU A 172 -11.33 -9.48 2.36
C GLU A 172 -11.26 -7.96 2.22
N TYR A 173 -10.63 -7.30 3.19
CA TYR A 173 -10.20 -5.91 3.12
C TYR A 173 -8.78 -5.87 2.57
N HIS A 174 -8.59 -5.30 1.38
CA HIS A 174 -7.29 -5.10 0.78
C HIS A 174 -6.81 -3.69 1.10
N LEU A 175 -5.69 -3.60 1.80
CA LEU A 175 -5.00 -2.37 2.12
C LEU A 175 -3.70 -2.35 1.32
N PHE A 176 -3.60 -1.42 0.38
CA PHE A 176 -2.34 -1.10 -0.26
C PHE A 176 -1.76 0.15 0.40
N TYR A 177 -0.47 0.38 0.24
CA TYR A 177 0.21 1.51 0.86
C TYR A 177 1.45 1.92 0.08
N GLN A 178 1.80 3.19 0.18
CA GLN A 178 3.07 3.68 -0.34
C GLN A 178 4.21 2.93 0.34
N TYR A 179 5.10 2.33 -0.43
CA TYR A 179 6.08 1.39 0.09
C TYR A 179 7.44 1.55 -0.55
N ASN A 180 8.49 1.73 0.27
CA ASN A 180 9.86 1.51 -0.15
C ASN A 180 10.38 0.21 0.51
N PRO A 181 10.54 -0.89 -0.23
CA PRO A 181 11.05 -2.15 0.30
C PRO A 181 12.56 -2.15 0.53
N TYR A 182 13.28 -1.13 0.07
CA TYR A 182 14.74 -1.11 0.00
C TYR A 182 15.39 -0.22 1.07
N GLY A 183 14.65 0.19 2.07
CA GLY A 183 15.14 0.96 3.20
C GLY A 183 14.02 1.64 3.95
N SER A 184 14.27 2.11 5.17
CA SER A 184 13.30 2.75 6.03
C SER A 184 13.20 4.27 5.84
N MET A 185 13.59 4.77 4.67
CA MET A 185 13.43 6.16 4.23
C MET A 185 12.48 6.25 3.04
N TRP A 186 11.84 7.40 2.87
CA TRP A 186 10.98 7.63 1.71
C TRP A 186 11.79 7.55 0.41
N GLY A 187 11.28 6.87 -0.58
CA GLY A 187 11.88 6.69 -1.90
C GLY A 187 11.34 5.46 -2.60
N ASN A 188 11.75 5.19 -3.83
CA ASN A 188 11.41 3.98 -4.60
C ASN A 188 9.95 3.53 -4.46
N MET A 189 8.98 4.43 -4.56
CA MET A 189 7.59 4.12 -4.24
C MET A 189 7.01 3.01 -5.10
N HIS A 190 6.47 2.02 -4.39
CA HIS A 190 5.68 0.89 -4.85
C HIS A 190 4.33 0.92 -4.12
N TRP A 191 3.39 0.07 -4.49
CA TRP A 191 2.28 -0.28 -3.61
C TRP A 191 2.57 -1.59 -2.90
N GLY A 192 2.84 -1.51 -1.59
CA GLY A 192 2.78 -2.67 -0.70
C GLY A 192 1.35 -3.16 -0.58
N HIS A 193 1.14 -4.37 -0.04
CA HIS A 193 -0.18 -4.98 0.07
C HIS A 193 -0.31 -5.77 1.36
N SER A 194 -1.41 -5.59 2.06
CA SER A 194 -1.84 -6.40 3.18
C SER A 194 -3.33 -6.69 3.11
N VAL A 195 -3.76 -7.83 3.64
CA VAL A 195 -5.15 -8.28 3.62
C VAL A 195 -5.62 -8.54 5.04
N SER A 196 -6.88 -8.20 5.33
CA SER A 196 -7.54 -8.48 6.60
C SER A 196 -8.98 -8.94 6.37
N GLN A 197 -9.50 -9.77 7.27
CA GLN A 197 -10.92 -10.11 7.32
C GLN A 197 -11.68 -9.31 8.37
N ASP A 198 -10.97 -8.65 9.29
CA ASP A 198 -11.54 -7.97 10.47
C ASP A 198 -11.00 -6.56 10.69
N LEU A 199 -10.16 -6.02 9.79
CA LEU A 199 -9.53 -4.69 9.87
C LEU A 199 -8.53 -4.51 11.03
N ILE A 200 -8.23 -5.57 11.78
CA ILE A 200 -7.32 -5.55 12.94
C ILE A 200 -6.11 -6.45 12.68
N HIS A 201 -6.36 -7.65 12.18
CA HIS A 201 -5.31 -8.62 11.88
C HIS A 201 -4.97 -8.56 10.39
N TRP A 202 -3.77 -8.13 10.09
CA TRP A 202 -3.29 -7.92 8.73
C TRP A 202 -2.25 -8.94 8.33
N GLU A 203 -2.49 -9.63 7.22
CA GLU A 203 -1.55 -10.54 6.59
C GLU A 203 -0.82 -9.82 5.45
N PRO A 204 0.53 -9.78 5.47
CA PRO A 204 1.30 -9.16 4.39
C PRO A 204 1.25 -10.03 3.13
N PHE A 205 1.10 -9.37 1.98
CA PHE A 205 1.13 -9.97 0.65
C PHE A 205 2.31 -9.43 -0.17
N PRO A 206 2.66 -10.07 -1.30
CA PRO A 206 3.64 -9.52 -2.22
C PRO A 206 3.29 -8.09 -2.67
N ILE A 207 4.30 -7.33 -3.11
CA ILE A 207 4.11 -6.00 -3.69
C ILE A 207 3.06 -6.09 -4.80
N ALA A 208 2.03 -5.25 -4.72
CA ALA A 208 0.93 -5.27 -5.69
C ALA A 208 1.29 -4.53 -6.98
N LEU A 209 1.97 -3.39 -6.86
CA LEU A 209 2.41 -2.58 -7.99
C LEU A 209 3.86 -2.15 -7.80
N GLU A 210 4.73 -2.61 -8.68
CA GLU A 210 6.13 -2.23 -8.71
C GLU A 210 6.32 -0.98 -9.59
N ARG A 211 7.28 -0.12 -9.22
CA ARG A 211 7.72 0.98 -10.10
C ARG A 211 8.26 0.41 -11.41
N ASP A 212 8.18 1.20 -12.46
CA ASP A 212 8.65 0.82 -13.79
C ASP A 212 9.29 2.02 -14.53
N THR A 213 9.48 1.89 -15.83
CA THR A 213 10.07 2.93 -16.67
C THR A 213 9.22 4.19 -16.80
N LEU A 214 7.91 4.14 -16.51
CA LEU A 214 7.07 5.33 -16.46
C LEU A 214 7.36 6.17 -15.21
N GLY A 215 7.66 5.52 -14.08
CA GLY A 215 7.98 6.20 -12.83
C GLY A 215 7.72 5.38 -11.58
N GLN A 216 7.80 6.06 -10.45
CA GLN A 216 7.40 5.56 -9.14
C GLN A 216 5.88 5.46 -9.05
N ILE A 217 5.38 4.53 -8.24
CA ILE A 217 3.95 4.33 -8.02
C ILE A 217 3.50 5.17 -6.82
N PHE A 218 2.94 6.35 -7.08
CA PHE A 218 2.38 7.22 -6.05
C PHE A 218 0.95 6.83 -5.69
N SER A 219 0.35 7.57 -4.77
CA SER A 219 -0.95 7.26 -4.17
C SER A 219 -2.11 7.21 -5.18
N GLY A 220 -3.20 6.60 -4.74
CA GLY A 220 -4.41 6.46 -5.51
C GLY A 220 -5.46 5.56 -4.85
N SER A 221 -6.42 5.08 -5.63
CA SER A 221 -7.58 4.35 -5.16
C SER A 221 -7.86 3.08 -5.95
N SER A 222 -8.75 2.22 -5.45
CA SER A 222 -9.25 1.06 -6.20
C SER A 222 -10.77 0.98 -6.16
N VAL A 223 -11.35 0.39 -7.20
CA VAL A 223 -12.78 0.10 -7.29
C VAL A 223 -13.02 -1.33 -7.75
N VAL A 224 -14.21 -1.87 -7.46
CA VAL A 224 -14.69 -3.12 -8.06
C VAL A 224 -15.57 -2.78 -9.25
N ASP A 225 -15.15 -3.15 -10.44
CA ASP A 225 -15.93 -2.97 -11.68
C ASP A 225 -16.96 -4.10 -11.84
N LYS A 226 -18.09 -3.97 -11.12
CA LYS A 226 -19.13 -5.01 -11.06
C LYS A 226 -19.72 -5.31 -12.43
N ASP A 227 -19.92 -4.28 -13.23
CA ASP A 227 -20.61 -4.35 -14.53
C ASP A 227 -19.66 -4.51 -15.72
N ASN A 228 -18.36 -4.72 -15.44
CA ASN A 228 -17.33 -4.87 -16.46
C ASN A 228 -17.26 -3.69 -17.45
N THR A 229 -17.40 -2.48 -16.95
CA THR A 229 -17.37 -1.26 -17.77
C THR A 229 -15.98 -1.04 -18.42
N ALA A 230 -14.92 -1.46 -17.74
CA ALA A 230 -13.57 -1.43 -18.27
C ALA A 230 -13.23 -2.60 -19.21
N GLY A 231 -14.04 -3.67 -19.24
CA GLY A 231 -13.83 -4.81 -20.13
C GLY A 231 -12.71 -5.75 -19.74
N PHE A 232 -12.30 -5.78 -18.45
CA PHE A 232 -11.28 -6.72 -17.94
C PHE A 232 -11.87 -7.96 -17.28
N GLY A 233 -13.18 -8.01 -17.16
CA GLY A 233 -13.95 -9.07 -16.52
C GLY A 233 -14.88 -8.52 -15.41
N PRO A 234 -16.07 -9.10 -15.22
CA PRO A 234 -17.01 -8.63 -14.20
C PRO A 234 -16.41 -8.84 -12.80
N GLY A 235 -16.50 -7.79 -11.97
CA GLY A 235 -15.95 -7.80 -10.63
C GLY A 235 -14.42 -7.70 -10.56
N ALA A 236 -13.75 -7.31 -11.64
CA ALA A 236 -12.34 -6.99 -11.59
C ALA A 236 -12.07 -5.83 -10.62
N ILE A 237 -10.99 -5.91 -9.86
CA ILE A 237 -10.49 -4.77 -9.07
C ILE A 237 -9.64 -3.92 -10.00
N ILE A 238 -10.00 -2.63 -10.11
CA ILE A 238 -9.26 -1.66 -10.90
C ILE A 238 -8.55 -0.71 -9.95
N ALA A 239 -7.23 -0.70 -9.98
CA ALA A 239 -6.39 0.23 -9.24
C ALA A 239 -6.04 1.44 -10.11
N PHE A 240 -6.20 2.63 -9.56
CA PHE A 240 -5.80 3.91 -10.17
C PHE A 240 -4.68 4.49 -9.33
N TYR A 241 -3.60 4.89 -9.96
CA TYR A 241 -2.41 5.40 -9.28
C TYR A 241 -1.76 6.51 -10.08
N THR A 242 -0.95 7.31 -9.42
CA THR A 242 -0.10 8.27 -10.11
C THR A 242 1.26 7.63 -10.39
N SER A 243 1.68 7.66 -11.65
CA SER A 243 3.07 7.38 -12.00
C SER A 243 3.85 8.70 -11.99
N ALA A 244 4.96 8.74 -11.26
CA ALA A 244 5.74 9.96 -11.05
C ALA A 244 7.20 9.78 -11.45
N SER A 245 7.68 10.63 -12.36
CA SER A 245 9.09 10.66 -12.77
C SER A 245 9.51 12.04 -13.25
N ASP A 246 10.82 12.29 -13.29
CA ASP A 246 11.36 13.54 -13.80
C ASP A 246 11.05 13.74 -15.30
N ASN A 247 10.94 12.65 -16.04
CA ASN A 247 10.70 12.70 -17.49
C ASN A 247 9.23 12.94 -17.86
N ASN A 248 8.30 12.34 -17.12
CA ASN A 248 6.87 12.34 -17.45
C ASN A 248 6.05 13.24 -16.52
N GLY A 249 6.65 13.77 -15.44
CA GLY A 249 5.91 14.44 -14.38
C GLY A 249 5.02 13.48 -13.61
N GLN A 250 3.84 13.94 -13.20
CA GLN A 250 2.83 13.14 -12.51
C GLN A 250 1.65 12.88 -13.44
N ILE A 251 1.42 11.64 -13.77
CA ILE A 251 0.41 11.17 -14.72
C ILE A 251 -0.43 10.05 -14.11
N GLN A 252 -1.73 9.99 -14.42
CA GLN A 252 -2.59 8.97 -13.86
C GLN A 252 -2.56 7.71 -14.70
N CYS A 253 -2.40 6.60 -14.03
CA CYS A 253 -2.32 5.26 -14.60
C CYS A 253 -3.33 4.32 -13.95
N MET A 254 -3.54 3.17 -14.57
CA MET A 254 -4.38 2.11 -14.00
C MET A 254 -3.75 0.73 -14.15
N ALA A 255 -4.14 -0.15 -13.24
CA ALA A 255 -3.88 -1.58 -13.30
C ALA A 255 -5.15 -2.34 -12.92
N TYR A 256 -5.24 -3.61 -13.25
CA TYR A 256 -6.40 -4.43 -12.93
C TYR A 256 -6.01 -5.81 -12.41
N SER A 257 -6.87 -6.37 -11.58
CA SER A 257 -6.78 -7.71 -11.03
C SER A 257 -8.09 -8.47 -11.26
N THR A 258 -8.00 -9.73 -11.68
CA THR A 258 -9.13 -10.65 -11.85
C THR A 258 -9.08 -11.83 -10.86
N ASP A 259 -8.12 -11.85 -9.96
CA ASP A 259 -7.84 -12.93 -9.00
C ASP A 259 -7.93 -12.45 -7.53
N ASN A 260 -8.82 -11.51 -7.26
CA ASN A 260 -9.02 -10.90 -5.95
C ASN A 260 -7.74 -10.24 -5.39
N ALA A 261 -7.13 -9.38 -6.19
CA ALA A 261 -5.91 -8.63 -5.87
C ALA A 261 -4.67 -9.48 -5.53
N ARG A 262 -4.64 -10.75 -5.95
CA ARG A 262 -3.43 -11.57 -5.80
C ARG A 262 -2.33 -11.14 -6.75
N THR A 263 -2.73 -10.73 -7.97
CA THR A 263 -1.83 -10.14 -8.97
C THR A 263 -2.49 -8.97 -9.68
N PHE A 264 -1.69 -8.01 -10.14
CA PHE A 264 -2.14 -6.88 -10.95
C PHE A 264 -1.44 -6.85 -12.30
N THR A 265 -2.20 -6.54 -13.34
CA THR A 265 -1.68 -6.25 -14.67
C THR A 265 -1.81 -4.75 -14.95
N LYS A 266 -0.72 -4.06 -15.20
CA LYS A 266 -0.75 -2.65 -15.62
C LYS A 266 -1.38 -2.52 -16.98
N TYR A 267 -2.22 -1.49 -17.16
CA TYR A 267 -2.89 -1.26 -18.42
C TYR A 267 -1.89 -0.86 -19.50
N GLU A 268 -1.93 -1.55 -20.64
CA GLU A 268 -0.95 -1.39 -21.74
C GLU A 268 -0.95 0.02 -22.36
N LYS A 269 -2.08 0.77 -22.23
CA LYS A 269 -2.23 2.12 -22.76
C LYS A 269 -2.12 3.22 -21.71
N ASN A 270 -1.45 2.94 -20.59
CA ASN A 270 -1.09 3.98 -19.66
C ASN A 270 -0.18 5.05 -20.31
N PRO A 271 -0.31 6.34 -19.96
CA PRO A 271 -1.23 6.89 -18.95
C PRO A 271 -2.66 7.05 -19.48
N ILE A 272 -3.65 6.98 -18.55
CA ILE A 272 -5.07 7.23 -18.85
C ILE A 272 -5.48 8.70 -18.71
N LEU A 273 -4.70 9.50 -17.98
CA LEU A 273 -4.95 10.92 -17.79
C LEU A 273 -3.64 11.67 -17.52
N THR A 274 -3.46 12.80 -18.20
CA THR A 274 -2.35 13.73 -18.01
C THR A 274 -2.88 15.13 -17.74
N PRO A 275 -2.14 16.01 -17.03
CA PRO A 275 -2.58 17.38 -16.83
C PRO A 275 -2.60 18.13 -18.18
N PHE A 276 -3.72 18.78 -18.49
CA PHE A 276 -3.91 19.50 -19.78
C PHE A 276 -3.19 20.86 -19.84
N ASP A 277 -2.72 21.36 -18.70
CA ASP A 277 -2.05 22.63 -18.54
C ASP A 277 -0.56 22.52 -18.14
N GLY A 278 -0.03 21.29 -18.14
CA GLY A 278 1.37 21.03 -17.78
C GLY A 278 1.67 21.21 -16.29
N LEU A 279 0.65 21.10 -15.43
CA LEU A 279 0.78 21.21 -13.99
C LEU A 279 1.73 20.14 -13.46
N ARG A 280 2.63 20.53 -12.55
CA ARG A 280 3.62 19.62 -11.98
C ARG A 280 3.01 18.68 -10.93
N ASP A 281 2.24 19.25 -10.00
CA ASP A 281 1.60 18.53 -8.91
C ASP A 281 0.18 18.13 -9.32
N PHE A 282 0.06 16.91 -9.86
CA PHE A 282 -1.18 16.34 -10.40
C PHE A 282 -1.25 14.86 -10.05
N ARG A 283 -1.83 14.51 -8.87
CA ARG A 283 -1.73 13.16 -8.28
C ARG A 283 -2.92 12.72 -7.47
N ASP A 284 -2.83 11.48 -6.98
CA ASP A 284 -3.70 10.83 -6.00
C ASP A 284 -5.14 10.67 -6.50
N PRO A 285 -5.38 9.88 -7.56
CA PRO A 285 -6.70 9.74 -8.15
C PRO A 285 -7.64 8.95 -7.23
N LYS A 286 -8.74 9.56 -6.79
CA LYS A 286 -9.88 8.88 -6.17
C LYS A 286 -10.96 8.62 -7.19
N VAL A 287 -11.36 7.35 -7.35
CA VAL A 287 -12.42 6.95 -8.28
C VAL A 287 -13.61 6.36 -7.51
N PHE A 288 -14.82 6.72 -7.91
CA PHE A 288 -16.06 6.15 -7.38
C PHE A 288 -17.17 6.14 -8.44
N TRP A 289 -18.17 5.27 -8.23
CA TRP A 289 -19.35 5.21 -9.07
C TRP A 289 -20.41 6.23 -8.62
N TYR A 290 -20.91 7.07 -9.54
CA TYR A 290 -21.99 8.00 -9.27
C TYR A 290 -23.30 7.45 -9.84
N GLU A 291 -24.09 6.83 -8.96
CA GLU A 291 -25.28 6.07 -9.29
C GLU A 291 -26.38 6.90 -10.03
N PRO A 292 -26.65 8.17 -9.62
CA PRO A 292 -27.73 8.94 -10.27
C PRO A 292 -27.52 9.17 -11.77
N GLN A 293 -26.29 9.20 -12.25
CA GLN A 293 -25.95 9.45 -13.66
C GLN A 293 -25.27 8.26 -14.33
N LYS A 294 -25.15 7.11 -13.64
CA LYS A 294 -24.55 5.87 -14.15
C LYS A 294 -23.18 6.12 -14.79
N LYS A 295 -22.28 6.75 -14.05
CA LYS A 295 -20.92 7.06 -14.51
C LYS A 295 -19.90 6.97 -13.39
N TRP A 296 -18.68 6.78 -13.77
CA TRP A 296 -17.51 6.89 -12.90
C TRP A 296 -17.10 8.36 -12.75
N VAL A 297 -16.71 8.72 -11.57
CA VAL A 297 -16.10 10.03 -11.23
C VAL A 297 -14.70 9.80 -10.72
N MET A 298 -13.74 10.59 -11.18
CA MET A 298 -12.38 10.65 -10.66
C MET A 298 -12.12 12.04 -10.11
N ILE A 299 -11.53 12.11 -8.93
CA ILE A 299 -11.01 13.34 -8.33
C ILE A 299 -9.48 13.21 -8.31
N VAL A 300 -8.78 14.24 -8.77
CA VAL A 300 -7.31 14.30 -8.76
C VAL A 300 -6.87 15.58 -8.09
N SER A 301 -5.93 15.51 -7.18
CA SER A 301 -5.23 16.69 -6.65
C SER A 301 -4.46 17.37 -7.75
N ALA A 302 -4.71 18.67 -7.92
CA ALA A 302 -4.11 19.52 -8.96
C ALA A 302 -3.63 20.83 -8.32
N ASP A 303 -2.46 20.78 -7.67
CA ASP A 303 -1.91 21.84 -6.85
C ASP A 303 -2.91 22.28 -5.76
N LYS A 304 -3.46 23.49 -5.83
CA LYS A 304 -4.37 24.07 -4.84
C LYS A 304 -5.86 23.84 -5.14
N GLU A 305 -6.17 22.90 -5.99
CA GLU A 305 -7.54 22.49 -6.31
C GLU A 305 -7.64 20.98 -6.50
N MET A 306 -8.84 20.46 -6.44
CA MET A 306 -9.16 19.11 -6.86
C MET A 306 -9.92 19.17 -8.16
N ARG A 307 -9.50 18.42 -9.17
CA ARG A 307 -10.14 18.36 -10.48
C ARG A 307 -11.02 17.13 -10.59
N PHE A 308 -12.22 17.32 -11.05
CA PHE A 308 -13.22 16.29 -11.27
C PHE A 308 -13.28 15.89 -12.73
N TYR A 309 -13.29 14.59 -12.97
CA TYR A 309 -13.42 13.99 -14.29
C TYR A 309 -14.52 12.93 -14.28
N SER A 310 -15.10 12.65 -15.44
CA SER A 310 -16.09 11.56 -15.61
C SER A 310 -15.66 10.57 -16.68
N SER A 311 -16.08 9.32 -16.50
CA SER A 311 -15.88 8.23 -17.46
C SER A 311 -17.06 7.26 -17.46
N THR A 312 -17.32 6.63 -18.58
CA THR A 312 -18.27 5.51 -18.68
C THR A 312 -17.56 4.15 -18.76
N ASN A 313 -16.23 4.13 -18.90
CA ASN A 313 -15.45 2.91 -19.17
C ASN A 313 -14.13 2.83 -18.36
N LEU A 314 -13.92 3.74 -17.38
CA LEU A 314 -12.71 3.80 -16.53
C LEU A 314 -11.39 4.08 -17.27
N LYS A 315 -11.42 4.21 -18.58
CA LYS A 315 -10.23 4.39 -19.46
C LYS A 315 -10.15 5.79 -20.03
N ASP A 316 -11.28 6.31 -20.50
CA ASP A 316 -11.39 7.61 -21.14
C ASP A 316 -12.04 8.60 -20.17
N TRP A 317 -11.34 9.67 -19.83
CA TRP A 317 -11.75 10.63 -18.82
C TRP A 317 -11.98 12.01 -19.40
N THR A 318 -13.12 12.62 -19.04
CA THR A 318 -13.51 13.96 -19.46
C THR A 318 -13.53 14.89 -18.26
N TYR A 319 -12.83 16.02 -18.35
CA TYR A 319 -12.86 17.06 -17.32
C TYR A 319 -14.28 17.63 -17.13
N MET A 320 -14.66 17.84 -15.87
CA MET A 320 -15.97 18.41 -15.49
C MET A 320 -15.83 19.76 -14.80
N SER A 321 -15.11 19.81 -13.69
CA SER A 321 -14.99 20.98 -12.82
C SER A 321 -13.75 20.90 -11.91
N ALA A 322 -13.54 21.97 -11.15
CA ALA A 322 -12.58 21.98 -10.05
C ALA A 322 -13.20 22.60 -8.79
N PHE A 323 -12.65 22.23 -7.63
CA PHE A 323 -12.98 22.79 -6.32
C PHE A 323 -11.73 22.86 -5.45
N GLY A 324 -11.70 23.81 -4.52
CA GLY A 324 -10.75 23.86 -3.41
C GLY A 324 -9.87 25.10 -3.38
N ALA A 325 -9.62 25.75 -4.53
CA ALA A 325 -8.80 26.95 -4.57
C ALA A 325 -9.38 28.04 -3.65
N GLY A 326 -8.59 28.42 -2.61
CA GLY A 326 -8.99 29.42 -1.63
C GLY A 326 -9.91 28.92 -0.52
N TYR A 327 -10.13 27.60 -0.40
CA TYR A 327 -10.91 27.00 0.67
C TYR A 327 -10.00 26.29 1.69
N GLY A 328 -10.36 26.41 2.98
CA GLY A 328 -9.69 25.75 4.09
C GLY A 328 -8.26 26.22 4.33
N ALA A 329 -7.46 25.36 4.94
CA ALA A 329 -6.03 25.59 5.14
C ALA A 329 -5.26 25.13 3.90
N GLN A 330 -4.61 26.05 3.20
CA GLN A 330 -4.02 25.79 1.88
C GLN A 330 -2.66 26.46 1.67
N PRO A 331 -1.65 26.12 2.50
CA PRO A 331 -0.31 26.71 2.33
C PRO A 331 0.41 26.18 1.07
N ASN A 332 0.18 24.90 0.73
CA ASN A 332 0.74 24.20 -0.43
C ASN A 332 -0.36 23.52 -1.23
N GLN A 333 -0.02 22.45 -1.96
CA GLN A 333 -0.97 21.63 -2.70
C GLN A 333 -1.85 20.79 -1.76
N PHE A 334 -3.00 20.40 -2.26
CA PHE A 334 -3.78 19.30 -1.68
C PHE A 334 -3.20 17.94 -2.08
N GLU A 335 -3.44 16.92 -1.26
CA GLU A 335 -3.01 15.54 -1.48
C GLU A 335 -4.14 14.57 -1.11
N CYS A 336 -4.11 13.36 -1.65
CA CYS A 336 -4.98 12.23 -1.34
C CYS A 336 -6.45 12.62 -1.14
N PRO A 337 -7.14 13.18 -2.17
CA PRO A 337 -8.56 13.50 -2.04
C PRO A 337 -9.39 12.23 -1.88
N ASP A 338 -10.41 12.28 -1.05
CA ASP A 338 -11.44 11.25 -0.97
C ASP A 338 -12.83 11.89 -0.86
N MET A 339 -13.85 11.27 -1.40
CA MET A 339 -15.21 11.84 -1.35
C MET A 339 -16.24 10.75 -1.14
N VAL A 340 -17.10 10.92 -0.13
CA VAL A 340 -18.11 9.96 0.28
C VAL A 340 -19.42 10.65 0.57
N GLU A 341 -20.55 9.98 0.22
CA GLU A 341 -21.90 10.45 0.55
C GLU A 341 -22.37 9.77 1.84
N LEU A 342 -22.83 10.56 2.80
CA LEU A 342 -23.21 10.08 4.12
C LEU A 342 -24.54 10.69 4.57
N PRO A 343 -25.39 9.92 5.29
CA PRO A 343 -26.58 10.47 5.92
C PRO A 343 -26.20 11.41 7.08
N VAL A 344 -26.89 12.53 7.17
CA VAL A 344 -26.77 13.48 8.29
C VAL A 344 -27.64 13.01 9.45
N ASP A 345 -27.05 12.85 10.65
CA ASP A 345 -27.75 12.35 11.84
C ASP A 345 -28.44 10.98 11.64
N GLY A 346 -27.95 10.19 10.68
CA GLY A 346 -28.51 8.88 10.32
C GLY A 346 -29.80 8.96 9.47
N ASP A 347 -30.20 10.13 8.98
CA ASP A 347 -31.36 10.29 8.10
C ASP A 347 -30.99 9.99 6.62
N GLU A 348 -31.39 8.83 6.12
CA GLU A 348 -31.15 8.39 4.74
C GLU A 348 -31.79 9.31 3.67
N ASN A 349 -32.74 10.15 4.04
CA ASN A 349 -33.37 11.13 3.14
C ASN A 349 -32.62 12.48 3.15
N ASN A 350 -31.68 12.68 4.05
CA ASN A 350 -30.89 13.89 4.18
C ASN A 350 -29.40 13.54 4.12
N LYS A 351 -28.84 13.46 2.92
CA LYS A 351 -27.43 13.11 2.71
C LYS A 351 -26.61 14.32 2.30
N LYS A 352 -25.35 14.30 2.68
CA LYS A 352 -24.33 15.25 2.23
C LYS A 352 -23.07 14.52 1.81
N TRP A 353 -22.31 15.16 0.94
CA TRP A 353 -20.98 14.70 0.57
C TRP A 353 -19.92 15.28 1.51
N ALA A 354 -19.05 14.42 2.00
CA ALA A 354 -17.82 14.82 2.68
C ALA A 354 -16.64 14.63 1.73
N LEU A 355 -15.99 15.71 1.38
CA LEU A 355 -14.78 15.73 0.57
C LEU A 355 -13.59 15.89 1.52
N LEU A 356 -12.79 14.83 1.69
CA LEU A 356 -11.59 14.80 2.51
C LEU A 356 -10.40 15.22 1.65
N VAL A 357 -9.50 16.01 2.22
CA VAL A 357 -8.24 16.39 1.60
C VAL A 357 -7.13 16.44 2.63
N ASN A 358 -5.91 16.31 2.18
CA ASN A 358 -4.74 16.29 3.03
C ASN A 358 -3.81 17.45 2.66
N ILE A 359 -3.19 18.05 3.66
CA ILE A 359 -2.27 19.17 3.49
C ILE A 359 -0.96 18.96 4.25
N ASN A 360 0.14 19.41 3.68
CA ASN A 360 1.46 19.36 4.30
C ASN A 360 2.36 20.49 3.78
N PRO A 361 2.88 21.39 4.64
CA PRO A 361 2.48 21.65 6.03
C PRO A 361 1.16 22.42 6.10
N GLY A 362 0.79 22.95 7.26
CA GLY A 362 -0.28 23.92 7.41
C GLY A 362 -1.35 23.55 8.44
N CYS A 363 -1.22 22.38 9.06
CA CYS A 363 -2.07 22.01 10.17
C CYS A 363 -1.96 23.00 11.35
N LEU A 364 -3.07 23.26 12.00
CA LEU A 364 -3.13 24.05 13.24
C LEU A 364 -2.19 23.50 14.33
N PHE A 365 -1.98 22.17 14.35
CA PHE A 365 -1.12 21.48 15.33
C PHE A 365 0.34 21.35 14.84
N GLY A 366 0.63 21.80 13.63
CA GLY A 366 1.91 21.71 12.94
C GLY A 366 2.06 20.46 12.08
N GLY A 367 2.71 20.64 10.94
CA GLY A 367 2.97 19.58 9.96
C GLY A 367 1.77 19.24 9.09
N SER A 368 1.58 17.97 8.84
CA SER A 368 0.55 17.41 7.97
C SER A 368 -0.74 17.10 8.72
N ALA A 369 -1.88 17.17 8.04
CA ALA A 369 -3.19 16.80 8.57
C ALA A 369 -4.22 16.54 7.46
N THR A 370 -5.35 15.94 7.86
CA THR A 370 -6.55 15.79 7.03
C THR A 370 -7.58 16.85 7.42
N GLU A 371 -8.04 17.65 6.44
CA GLU A 371 -9.21 18.51 6.57
C GLU A 371 -10.34 18.02 5.67
N TYR A 372 -11.56 18.56 5.86
CA TYR A 372 -12.70 18.14 5.07
C TYR A 372 -13.68 19.29 4.77
N PHE A 373 -14.42 19.10 3.68
CA PHE A 373 -15.48 20.00 3.24
C PHE A 373 -16.80 19.25 3.14
N ILE A 374 -17.87 19.84 3.65
CA ILE A 374 -19.22 19.30 3.54
C ILE A 374 -19.97 20.08 2.46
N GLY A 375 -20.76 19.39 1.64
CA GLY A 375 -21.50 20.02 0.58
C GLY A 375 -22.37 19.07 -0.25
N ASP A 376 -22.76 19.53 -1.41
CA ASP A 376 -23.54 18.78 -2.38
C ASP A 376 -22.74 18.50 -3.64
N PHE A 377 -22.95 17.35 -4.26
CA PHE A 377 -22.37 16.99 -5.55
C PHE A 377 -23.48 16.61 -6.54
N ASP A 378 -23.58 17.34 -7.64
CA ASP A 378 -24.62 17.14 -8.67
C ASP A 378 -24.22 16.14 -9.77
N GLY A 379 -23.07 15.49 -9.58
CA GLY A 379 -22.46 14.60 -10.57
C GLY A 379 -21.43 15.30 -11.46
N ASN A 380 -21.36 16.63 -11.46
CA ASN A 380 -20.39 17.40 -12.23
C ASN A 380 -19.57 18.36 -11.36
N LYS A 381 -20.19 18.95 -10.35
CA LYS A 381 -19.58 19.97 -9.51
C LYS A 381 -19.87 19.72 -8.04
N PHE A 382 -18.85 19.87 -7.21
CA PHE A 382 -18.99 19.96 -5.76
C PHE A 382 -19.27 21.40 -5.34
N THR A 383 -20.29 21.60 -4.49
CA THR A 383 -20.66 22.90 -3.93
C THR A 383 -20.55 22.82 -2.41
N CYS A 384 -19.61 23.57 -1.84
CA CYS A 384 -19.30 23.52 -0.41
C CYS A 384 -20.30 24.37 0.40
N ASP A 385 -20.77 23.82 1.51
CA ASP A 385 -21.64 24.52 2.48
C ASP A 385 -20.83 25.39 3.45
N THR A 386 -19.54 25.05 3.63
CA THR A 386 -18.65 25.73 4.56
C THR A 386 -18.04 26.98 3.89
N LYS A 387 -17.88 28.05 4.66
CA LYS A 387 -17.23 29.28 4.17
C LYS A 387 -15.75 29.02 3.84
N PRO A 388 -15.20 29.70 2.81
CA PRO A 388 -13.83 29.45 2.38
C PRO A 388 -12.75 29.59 3.46
N GLU A 389 -12.91 30.51 4.39
CA GLU A 389 -11.96 30.77 5.47
C GLU A 389 -12.01 29.77 6.63
N VAL A 390 -12.93 28.79 6.60
CA VAL A 390 -13.13 27.81 7.69
C VAL A 390 -12.46 26.49 7.30
N ALA A 391 -11.47 26.06 8.08
CA ALA A 391 -10.90 24.73 8.01
C ALA A 391 -11.55 23.82 9.06
N LYS A 392 -12.06 22.67 8.65
CA LYS A 392 -12.57 21.61 9.53
C LYS A 392 -11.59 20.43 9.51
N TRP A 393 -11.05 20.09 10.66
CA TRP A 393 -10.05 19.04 10.80
C TRP A 393 -10.71 17.71 11.13
N LEU A 394 -10.28 16.64 10.46
CA LEU A 394 -10.80 15.30 10.69
C LEU A 394 -10.28 14.68 11.99
N ASP A 395 -9.09 15.06 12.40
CA ASP A 395 -8.47 14.65 13.66
C ASP A 395 -7.74 15.84 14.30
N TRP A 396 -7.64 15.83 15.65
CA TRP A 396 -7.01 16.89 16.44
C TRP A 396 -5.61 16.51 16.94
N GLY A 397 -5.09 15.38 16.49
CA GLY A 397 -3.71 14.93 16.72
C GLY A 397 -2.79 15.25 15.56
N LYS A 398 -1.51 14.88 15.71
CA LYS A 398 -0.49 15.05 14.67
C LYS A 398 -0.39 13.85 13.74
N ASP A 399 -0.76 12.67 14.22
CA ASP A 399 -0.54 11.40 13.50
C ASP A 399 -1.80 10.93 12.78
N HIS A 400 -2.30 11.79 11.90
CA HIS A 400 -3.50 11.52 11.09
C HIS A 400 -3.38 12.21 9.73
N TYR A 401 -2.86 11.50 8.75
CA TYR A 401 -2.59 12.06 7.42
C TYR A 401 -2.92 11.05 6.30
N ALA A 402 -3.06 11.56 5.07
CA ALA A 402 -3.36 10.77 3.86
C ALA A 402 -4.58 9.86 4.06
N THR A 403 -5.62 10.38 4.72
CA THR A 403 -6.82 9.63 5.07
C THR A 403 -7.64 9.36 3.83
N VAL A 404 -7.86 8.08 3.52
CA VAL A 404 -8.69 7.60 2.42
C VAL A 404 -9.61 6.48 2.89
N CYS A 405 -10.72 6.26 2.16
CA CYS A 405 -11.78 5.34 2.52
C CYS A 405 -11.76 4.08 1.65
N PHE A 406 -12.14 2.95 2.25
CA PHE A 406 -12.42 1.72 1.53
C PHE A 406 -13.55 1.90 0.54
N SER A 407 -13.39 1.36 -0.65
CA SER A 407 -14.47 1.20 -1.61
C SER A 407 -15.19 -0.15 -1.42
N ASN A 408 -16.45 -0.22 -1.86
CA ASN A 408 -17.27 -1.44 -1.90
C ASN A 408 -17.61 -2.05 -0.52
N THR A 409 -17.66 -1.26 0.55
CA THR A 409 -18.00 -1.67 1.92
C THR A 409 -19.50 -1.66 2.24
N GLY A 410 -20.35 -1.51 1.23
CA GLY A 410 -21.81 -1.36 1.43
C GLY A 410 -22.17 0.00 2.03
N ASP A 411 -22.97 -0.01 3.09
CA ASP A 411 -23.46 1.22 3.73
C ASP A 411 -22.45 1.83 4.72
N ARG A 412 -21.32 1.16 4.96
CA ARG A 412 -20.28 1.63 5.88
C ARG A 412 -19.21 2.41 5.15
N VAL A 413 -18.78 3.52 5.70
CA VAL A 413 -17.63 4.29 5.21
C VAL A 413 -16.49 4.14 6.20
N ILE A 414 -15.46 3.39 5.81
CA ILE A 414 -14.33 3.03 6.69
C ILE A 414 -13.08 3.69 6.12
N ALA A 415 -12.46 4.56 6.92
CA ALA A 415 -11.27 5.31 6.59
C ALA A 415 -10.03 4.75 7.30
N VAL A 416 -8.88 4.84 6.64
CA VAL A 416 -7.57 4.49 7.21
C VAL A 416 -6.60 5.63 6.97
N PRO A 417 -6.11 6.32 8.01
CA PRO A 417 -5.06 7.32 7.89
C PRO A 417 -3.66 6.72 8.09
N TRP A 418 -2.65 7.40 7.58
CA TRP A 418 -1.27 7.21 7.97
C TRP A 418 -1.03 7.78 9.37
N MET A 419 -0.55 6.95 10.30
CA MET A 419 -0.27 7.32 11.69
C MET A 419 1.15 7.85 11.81
N SER A 420 1.40 8.99 11.20
CA SER A 420 2.67 9.72 11.30
C SER A 420 2.50 11.17 10.84
N ASN A 421 3.60 11.92 10.81
CA ASN A 421 3.62 13.31 10.38
C ASN A 421 4.96 13.61 9.68
N TRP A 422 4.91 14.33 8.55
CA TRP A 422 6.11 14.69 7.79
C TRP A 422 7.14 15.49 8.57
N GLN A 423 6.76 16.12 9.71
CA GLN A 423 7.71 16.81 10.58
C GLN A 423 8.76 15.87 11.20
N TYR A 424 8.45 14.59 11.42
CA TYR A 424 9.32 13.65 12.12
C TYR A 424 9.32 12.22 11.56
N ALA A 425 8.61 11.95 10.48
CA ALA A 425 8.48 10.60 9.94
C ALA A 425 9.83 9.94 9.64
N ASN A 426 10.84 10.72 9.25
CA ASN A 426 12.18 10.20 8.93
C ASN A 426 13.10 10.03 10.15
N ILE A 427 12.69 10.46 11.34
CA ILE A 427 13.55 10.46 12.55
C ILE A 427 12.96 9.69 13.72
N VAL A 428 11.92 8.89 13.50
CA VAL A 428 11.36 7.99 14.53
C VAL A 428 12.34 6.86 14.85
N PRO A 429 12.32 6.30 16.09
CA PRO A 429 13.36 5.40 16.57
C PRO A 429 13.25 3.95 16.09
N THR A 430 12.42 3.66 15.11
CA THR A 430 12.37 2.35 14.45
C THR A 430 13.53 2.20 13.47
N SER A 431 14.01 0.99 13.24
CA SER A 431 15.17 0.71 12.39
C SER A 431 14.78 0.04 11.07
N GLN A 432 14.50 -1.24 11.10
CA GLN A 432 14.25 -2.04 9.91
C GLN A 432 12.93 -1.70 9.20
N PHE A 433 11.97 -1.13 9.90
CA PHE A 433 10.71 -0.63 9.32
C PHE A 433 10.45 0.80 9.79
N ARG A 434 9.60 1.51 9.06
CA ARG A 434 9.17 2.86 9.47
C ARG A 434 7.72 3.12 9.11
N SER A 435 6.99 3.68 10.09
CA SER A 435 5.57 4.05 10.04
C SER A 435 4.56 2.94 10.32
N ALA A 436 3.32 3.37 10.52
CA ALA A 436 2.16 2.53 10.77
C ALA A 436 0.90 3.20 10.19
N ASN A 437 -0.16 2.45 9.95
CA ASN A 437 -1.49 3.01 9.79
C ASN A 437 -2.18 3.15 11.15
N ALA A 438 -3.01 4.17 11.32
CA ALA A 438 -3.93 4.24 12.44
C ALA A 438 -5.00 3.14 12.34
N LEU A 439 -5.67 2.86 13.44
CA LEU A 439 -6.81 1.95 13.42
C LEU A 439 -7.89 2.49 12.47
N PRO A 440 -8.55 1.62 11.71
CA PRO A 440 -9.66 2.01 10.85
C PRO A 440 -10.75 2.76 11.62
N ARG A 441 -11.32 3.76 10.99
CA ARG A 441 -12.36 4.62 11.56
C ARG A 441 -13.60 4.56 10.68
N GLU A 442 -14.77 4.43 11.29
CA GLU A 442 -16.05 4.58 10.60
C GLU A 442 -16.46 6.04 10.61
N LEU A 443 -16.79 6.58 9.43
CA LEU A 443 -17.20 7.97 9.25
C LEU A 443 -18.72 8.09 9.24
N SER A 444 -19.25 9.12 9.88
CA SER A 444 -20.64 9.53 9.81
C SER A 444 -20.76 11.05 9.85
N LEU A 445 -21.94 11.59 9.55
CA LEU A 445 -22.21 13.03 9.67
C LEU A 445 -23.15 13.30 10.82
N PHE A 446 -22.87 14.37 11.58
CA PHE A 446 -23.75 14.84 12.63
C PHE A 446 -23.89 16.36 12.60
N THR A 447 -25.02 16.85 13.12
CA THR A 447 -25.31 18.28 13.24
C THR A 447 -24.95 18.78 14.61
N GLU A 448 -24.21 19.89 14.70
CA GLU A 448 -24.00 20.65 15.92
C GLU A 448 -24.28 22.13 15.65
N GLY A 449 -25.31 22.69 16.29
CA GLY A 449 -25.79 24.01 16.02
C GLY A 449 -26.39 24.12 14.61
N ASN A 450 -25.76 24.93 13.75
CA ASN A 450 -26.16 25.10 12.36
C ASN A 450 -25.16 24.45 11.37
N ASP A 451 -24.16 23.77 11.89
CA ASP A 451 -23.08 23.18 11.09
C ASP A 451 -23.16 21.66 11.07
N ILE A 452 -22.65 21.06 9.99
CA ILE A 452 -22.50 19.62 9.85
C ILE A 452 -21.01 19.28 10.01
N TYR A 453 -20.73 18.22 10.77
CA TYR A 453 -19.40 17.73 11.08
C TYR A 453 -19.27 16.25 10.72
N VAL A 454 -18.02 15.82 10.48
CA VAL A 454 -17.68 14.40 10.36
C VAL A 454 -17.36 13.85 11.75
N ALA A 455 -18.07 12.80 12.16
CA ALA A 455 -17.67 11.95 13.27
C ALA A 455 -16.74 10.86 12.74
N CYS A 456 -15.63 10.64 13.44
CA CYS A 456 -14.61 9.67 13.11
C CYS A 456 -14.52 8.65 14.24
N LEU A 457 -15.37 7.61 14.17
CA LEU A 457 -15.52 6.62 15.22
C LEU A 457 -14.51 5.49 15.05
N LEU A 458 -13.87 5.08 16.16
CA LEU A 458 -12.98 3.94 16.12
C LEU A 458 -13.77 2.70 15.67
N TYR A 459 -13.27 2.01 14.63
CA TYR A 459 -13.85 0.76 14.20
C TYR A 459 -13.69 -0.28 15.31
N THR A 460 -14.81 -0.88 15.69
CA THR A 460 -14.83 -2.05 16.57
C THR A 460 -15.48 -3.21 15.83
N SER A 461 -14.87 -4.39 15.86
CA SER A 461 -15.56 -5.61 15.43
C SER A 461 -16.72 -5.90 16.38
N ASP A 462 -17.79 -6.53 15.93
CA ASP A 462 -18.95 -6.92 16.77
C ASP A 462 -18.53 -7.68 18.04
N ALA A 463 -17.38 -8.35 18.01
CA ALA A 463 -16.80 -9.05 19.16
C ALA A 463 -16.14 -8.10 20.18
N ALA A 464 -15.73 -6.91 19.79
CA ALA A 464 -15.15 -5.91 20.69
C ALA A 464 -16.23 -5.06 21.38
N ASP A 465 -17.40 -4.91 20.77
CA ASP A 465 -18.50 -4.10 21.30
C ASP A 465 -19.07 -4.68 22.61
N ASP A 466 -19.04 -6.00 22.76
CA ASP A 466 -19.45 -6.67 24.01
C ASP A 466 -18.45 -6.53 25.17
N SER A 467 -17.19 -6.17 24.87
CA SER A 467 -16.14 -6.04 25.90
C SER A 467 -15.89 -4.61 26.39
N LEU A 468 -16.40 -3.60 25.67
CA LEU A 468 -16.21 -2.17 26.00
C LEU A 468 -17.39 -1.55 26.73
N ARG A 469 -18.46 -2.30 27.05
CA ARG A 469 -19.46 -1.87 28.03
C ARG A 469 -18.86 -2.02 29.41
N VAL A 470 -18.08 -1.05 29.82
CA VAL A 470 -17.74 -0.85 31.22
C VAL A 470 -18.90 -0.09 31.83
N ASP A 471 -19.59 -0.74 32.78
CA ASP A 471 -20.63 -0.13 33.62
C ASP A 471 -20.07 1.03 34.44
#